data_b580d339e1757fad7c521b8a5998be33
#
_entry.id   b580d339e1757fad7c521b8a5998be33
#
_cell.length_a   1.000
_cell.length_b   1.000
_cell.length_c   1.000
_cell.angle_alpha   90.00
_cell.angle_beta   90.00
_cell.angle_gamma   90.00
#
_symmetry.space_group_name_H-M   'P 1'
#
loop_
_entity.id
_entity.type
_entity.pdbx_description
1 polymer ?
#
loop_
_entity_poly.entity_id
_entity_poly.type
_entity_poly.pdbx_seq_one_letter_code
_entity_poly.pdbx_strand_id
1 'polypeptide(L)'
;MTRLPSSETPRAVAILARFLASESAGGIVLMGAALAALIVANSPLASGYFAILHSVWLGLSVELWINDGLMAIFFLMVGLEIKREVLAGGLATWEQRALPGFAAAGGMLVPALIYLAINWGNAQTISGWAIPAATDIAFALGVLSLLGKRVPTSLKVFLAALAILDDLGAVTIIAFFYSSGLNLPMLLASFATLALLVVMNRLKVRRLLPYLITGALLWFFVLQSGVHATLAGVALALCIPLGKPEEEARSPLLFLEEKLHYWVAFAIVPVFGFANAGVSLAGISADNLLDPVPLGVALGLFVGKQIGVFLAALLAIRAGLAVLPQGSNWVQLYGVALLCGIGFTMSLFIGNLAFPGAAHLVDEVKIGVLMGSGLAAIAGVLLLRSRFSRS
;
A
#
# COMPACT_ATOMS: atom_id res chain seq x y z
N MET A 1 33.55 12.73 43.30
CA MET A 1 32.26 13.03 42.70
C MET A 1 32.50 13.92 41.49
N THR A 2 32.82 13.34 40.35
CA THR A 2 32.99 14.04 39.07
C THR A 2 31.69 13.89 38.28
N ARG A 3 30.94 14.99 38.14
CA ARG A 3 29.76 15.06 37.28
C ARG A 3 30.22 14.90 35.84
N LEU A 4 29.77 13.82 35.19
CA LEU A 4 29.85 13.70 33.73
C LEU A 4 28.97 14.79 33.09
N PRO A 5 29.44 15.46 32.04
CA PRO A 5 28.62 16.45 31.35
C PRO A 5 27.48 15.72 30.66
N SER A 6 26.25 16.16 30.92
CA SER A 6 25.05 15.79 30.17
C SER A 6 25.27 16.21 28.70
N SER A 7 25.43 15.26 27.79
CA SER A 7 25.41 15.52 26.35
C SER A 7 24.00 16.00 25.99
N GLU A 8 23.81 17.30 25.92
CA GLU A 8 22.61 17.88 25.33
C GLU A 8 22.57 17.47 23.84
N THR A 9 21.71 16.51 23.52
CA THR A 9 21.43 16.20 22.12
C THR A 9 21.01 17.49 21.40
N PRO A 10 21.64 17.88 20.28
CA PRO A 10 21.30 19.11 19.59
C PRO A 10 19.80 19.19 19.38
N ARG A 11 19.20 20.33 19.67
CA ARG A 11 17.73 20.55 19.60
C ARG A 11 17.13 20.08 18.28
N ALA A 12 17.87 20.20 17.17
CA ALA A 12 17.53 19.70 15.86
C ALA A 12 17.42 18.15 15.82
N VAL A 13 18.35 17.44 16.46
CA VAL A 13 18.32 15.96 16.54
C VAL A 13 17.14 15.48 17.37
N ALA A 14 16.81 16.16 18.47
CA ALA A 14 15.64 15.83 19.29
C ALA A 14 14.31 16.09 18.56
N ILE A 15 14.24 17.14 17.75
CA ILE A 15 13.07 17.45 16.89
C ILE A 15 12.93 16.38 15.80
N LEU A 16 14.03 16.04 15.12
CA LEU A 16 14.04 15.00 14.08
C LEU A 16 13.66 13.63 14.65
N ALA A 17 14.19 13.25 15.81
CA ALA A 17 13.86 11.99 16.47
C ALA A 17 12.36 11.93 16.86
N ARG A 18 11.77 13.03 17.36
CA ARG A 18 10.32 13.10 17.63
C ARG A 18 9.48 13.04 16.37
N PHE A 19 9.94 13.66 15.29
CA PHE A 19 9.27 13.58 13.98
C PHE A 19 9.27 12.14 13.48
N LEU A 20 10.44 11.49 13.41
CA LEU A 20 10.58 10.10 12.94
C LEU A 20 9.81 9.08 13.80
N ALA A 21 9.61 9.37 15.08
CA ALA A 21 8.79 8.54 15.98
C ALA A 21 7.28 8.80 15.85
N SER A 22 6.85 9.77 15.02
CA SER A 22 5.42 10.06 14.85
C SER A 22 4.80 9.14 13.79
N GLU A 23 3.57 8.67 14.04
CA GLU A 23 2.80 7.84 13.09
C GLU A 23 2.61 8.49 11.70
N SER A 24 2.69 9.82 11.64
CA SER A 24 2.50 10.59 10.39
C SER A 24 3.78 10.78 9.57
N ALA A 25 4.95 10.48 10.13
CA ALA A 25 6.22 10.82 9.49
C ALA A 25 6.43 10.13 8.16
N GLY A 26 6.16 8.82 8.08
CA GLY A 26 6.27 8.06 6.83
C GLY A 26 5.40 8.62 5.72
N GLY A 27 4.14 8.95 6.02
CA GLY A 27 3.23 9.56 5.05
C GLY A 27 3.68 10.96 4.59
N ILE A 28 4.25 11.78 5.49
CA ILE A 28 4.78 13.10 5.13
C ILE A 28 6.01 12.97 4.21
N VAL A 29 6.91 12.04 4.52
CA VAL A 29 8.09 11.77 3.67
C VAL A 29 7.66 11.28 2.30
N LEU A 30 6.67 10.39 2.23
CA LEU A 30 6.09 9.91 0.96
C LEU A 30 5.48 11.06 0.15
N MET A 31 4.67 11.93 0.78
CA MET A 31 4.10 13.10 0.12
C MET A 31 5.19 14.03 -0.42
N GLY A 32 6.26 14.25 0.37
CA GLY A 32 7.43 15.02 -0.05
C GLY A 32 8.15 14.40 -1.24
N ALA A 33 8.34 13.09 -1.24
CA ALA A 33 8.97 12.34 -2.33
C ALA A 33 8.14 12.42 -3.63
N ALA A 34 6.82 12.28 -3.54
CA ALA A 34 5.91 12.41 -4.66
C ALA A 34 5.92 13.83 -5.28
N LEU A 35 5.86 14.84 -4.42
CA LEU A 35 5.96 16.23 -4.86
C LEU A 35 7.30 16.51 -5.52
N ALA A 36 8.40 16.01 -4.96
CA ALA A 36 9.73 16.12 -5.54
C ALA A 36 9.81 15.44 -6.92
N ALA A 37 9.21 14.25 -7.08
CA ALA A 37 9.12 13.57 -8.36
C ALA A 37 8.40 14.40 -9.42
N LEU A 38 7.24 14.98 -9.08
CA LEU A 38 6.48 15.86 -9.97
C LEU A 38 7.30 17.11 -10.38
N ILE A 39 7.98 17.74 -9.42
CA ILE A 39 8.81 18.92 -9.69
C ILE A 39 9.97 18.52 -10.61
N VAL A 40 10.67 17.45 -10.32
CA VAL A 40 11.83 17.01 -11.12
C VAL A 40 11.40 16.58 -12.52
N ALA A 41 10.31 15.84 -12.66
CA ALA A 41 9.76 15.40 -13.95
C ALA A 41 9.30 16.56 -14.86
N ASN A 42 9.04 17.75 -14.28
CA ASN A 42 8.60 18.94 -15.00
C ASN A 42 9.62 20.08 -14.95
N SER A 43 10.89 19.75 -14.72
CA SER A 43 12.02 20.68 -14.66
C SER A 43 13.07 20.36 -15.74
N PRO A 44 14.11 21.18 -15.92
CA PRO A 44 15.24 20.86 -16.78
C PRO A 44 15.96 19.54 -16.44
N LEU A 45 15.73 18.98 -15.25
CA LEU A 45 16.28 17.70 -14.80
C LEU A 45 15.48 16.48 -15.27
N ALA A 46 14.34 16.68 -15.94
CA ALA A 46 13.44 15.59 -16.36
C ALA A 46 14.14 14.51 -17.20
N SER A 47 14.97 14.92 -18.17
CA SER A 47 15.71 13.97 -19.01
C SER A 47 16.66 13.08 -18.19
N GLY A 48 17.37 13.65 -17.22
CA GLY A 48 18.24 12.91 -16.31
C GLY A 48 17.46 11.95 -15.39
N TYR A 49 16.33 12.41 -14.86
CA TYR A 49 15.43 11.62 -14.01
C TYR A 49 14.95 10.36 -14.74
N PHE A 50 14.36 10.50 -15.92
CA PHE A 50 13.88 9.35 -16.71
C PHE A 50 15.05 8.48 -17.21
N ALA A 51 16.18 9.07 -17.59
CA ALA A 51 17.37 8.30 -18.00
C ALA A 51 17.90 7.40 -16.87
N ILE A 52 17.90 7.88 -15.61
CA ILE A 52 18.31 7.07 -14.46
C ILE A 52 17.30 5.92 -14.24
N LEU A 53 16.01 6.18 -14.26
CA LEU A 53 14.99 5.15 -14.06
C LEU A 53 15.07 4.03 -15.11
N HIS A 54 15.33 4.39 -16.38
CA HIS A 54 15.43 3.43 -17.47
C HIS A 54 16.84 2.82 -17.60
N SER A 55 17.85 3.28 -16.85
CA SER A 55 19.19 2.69 -16.89
C SER A 55 19.16 1.24 -16.39
N VAL A 56 19.90 0.35 -17.09
CA VAL A 56 19.90 -1.09 -16.78
C VAL A 56 21.05 -1.42 -15.83
N TRP A 57 20.72 -2.10 -14.73
CA TRP A 57 21.64 -2.58 -13.72
C TRP A 57 21.38 -4.07 -13.44
N LEU A 58 22.40 -4.92 -13.55
CA LEU A 58 22.30 -6.37 -13.34
C LEU A 58 21.13 -7.02 -14.13
N GLY A 59 20.89 -6.53 -15.36
CA GLY A 59 19.89 -7.10 -16.25
C GLY A 59 18.46 -6.55 -16.10
N LEU A 60 18.20 -5.67 -15.12
CA LEU A 60 16.91 -5.00 -14.90
C LEU A 60 17.10 -3.49 -14.92
N SER A 61 16.07 -2.74 -15.34
CA SER A 61 16.06 -1.29 -15.18
C SER A 61 15.97 -0.91 -13.70
N VAL A 62 16.47 0.29 -13.35
CA VAL A 62 16.32 0.83 -11.98
C VAL A 62 14.84 0.86 -11.57
N GLU A 63 13.96 1.23 -12.49
CA GLU A 63 12.51 1.22 -12.27
C GLU A 63 11.99 -0.18 -11.91
N LEU A 64 12.42 -1.24 -12.62
CA LEU A 64 12.04 -2.61 -12.31
C LEU A 64 12.64 -3.10 -10.98
N TRP A 65 13.87 -2.69 -10.63
CA TRP A 65 14.43 -2.98 -9.31
C TRP A 65 13.59 -2.36 -8.18
N ILE A 66 13.06 -1.16 -8.40
CA ILE A 66 12.16 -0.51 -7.44
C ILE A 66 10.81 -1.21 -7.40
N ASN A 67 10.18 -1.47 -8.57
CA ASN A 67 8.83 -2.00 -8.66
C ASN A 67 8.72 -3.48 -8.31
N ASP A 68 9.75 -4.31 -8.59
CA ASP A 68 9.74 -5.73 -8.30
C ASP A 68 10.61 -6.11 -7.08
N GLY A 69 11.74 -5.43 -6.89
CA GLY A 69 12.67 -5.72 -5.82
C GLY A 69 12.26 -5.06 -4.50
N LEU A 70 12.20 -3.72 -4.46
CA LEU A 70 11.83 -3.01 -3.23
C LEU A 70 10.37 -3.29 -2.83
N MET A 71 9.46 -3.39 -3.80
CA MET A 71 8.06 -3.73 -3.50
C MET A 71 7.90 -5.16 -3.01
N ALA A 72 8.77 -6.12 -3.36
CA ALA A 72 8.76 -7.43 -2.74
C ALA A 72 9.08 -7.36 -1.24
N ILE A 73 9.98 -6.45 -0.81
CA ILE A 73 10.27 -6.22 0.60
C ILE A 73 9.09 -5.51 1.29
N PHE A 74 8.44 -4.57 0.61
CA PHE A 74 7.19 -3.96 1.09
C PHE A 74 6.13 -5.01 1.34
N PHE A 75 5.85 -5.88 0.36
CA PHE A 75 4.86 -6.94 0.50
C PHE A 75 5.28 -8.05 1.47
N LEU A 76 6.58 -8.25 1.70
CA LEU A 76 7.05 -9.07 2.81
C LEU A 76 6.61 -8.47 4.15
N MET A 77 6.82 -7.17 4.37
CA MET A 77 6.38 -6.49 5.60
C MET A 77 4.86 -6.56 5.76
N VAL A 78 4.10 -6.21 4.73
CA VAL A 78 2.63 -6.28 4.72
C VAL A 78 2.15 -7.72 5.03
N GLY A 79 2.77 -8.74 4.44
CA GLY A 79 2.46 -10.14 4.70
C GLY A 79 2.73 -10.57 6.14
N LEU A 80 3.82 -10.07 6.77
CA LEU A 80 4.10 -10.29 8.20
C LEU A 80 3.03 -9.63 9.08
N GLU A 81 2.66 -8.40 8.77
CA GLU A 81 1.63 -7.64 9.46
C GLU A 81 0.25 -8.33 9.34
N ILE A 82 -0.17 -8.71 8.13
CA ILE A 82 -1.41 -9.49 7.91
C ILE A 82 -1.41 -10.74 8.76
N LYS A 83 -0.32 -11.51 8.74
CA LYS A 83 -0.22 -12.75 9.50
C LYS A 83 -0.32 -12.51 11.01
N ARG A 84 0.35 -11.50 11.53
CA ARG A 84 0.28 -11.10 12.94
C ARG A 84 -1.14 -10.68 13.31
N GLU A 85 -1.76 -9.78 12.53
CA GLU A 85 -3.09 -9.25 12.81
C GLU A 85 -4.16 -10.35 12.79
N VAL A 86 -4.09 -11.30 11.84
CA VAL A 86 -5.05 -12.40 11.72
C VAL A 86 -4.87 -13.46 12.80
N LEU A 87 -3.64 -13.73 13.25
CA LEU A 87 -3.37 -14.80 14.22
C LEU A 87 -3.40 -14.32 15.67
N ALA A 88 -2.98 -13.07 15.95
CA ALA A 88 -2.77 -12.59 17.32
C ALA A 88 -3.15 -11.11 17.53
N GLY A 89 -3.56 -10.39 16.48
CA GLY A 89 -3.83 -8.96 16.53
C GLY A 89 -5.30 -8.58 16.42
N GLY A 90 -5.53 -7.38 15.89
CA GLY A 90 -6.85 -6.75 15.76
C GLY A 90 -7.79 -7.38 14.73
N LEU A 91 -7.37 -8.44 14.02
CA LEU A 91 -8.19 -9.21 13.08
C LEU A 91 -8.33 -10.67 13.51
N ALA A 92 -8.04 -11.02 14.78
CA ALA A 92 -8.04 -12.40 15.25
C ALA A 92 -9.46 -12.98 15.40
N THR A 93 -10.45 -12.16 15.79
CA THR A 93 -11.83 -12.61 15.97
C THR A 93 -12.75 -12.15 14.84
N TRP A 94 -13.92 -12.80 14.70
CA TRP A 94 -14.92 -12.41 13.70
C TRP A 94 -15.43 -10.99 13.92
N GLU A 95 -15.70 -10.62 15.16
CA GLU A 95 -16.22 -9.30 15.54
C GLU A 95 -15.27 -8.18 15.16
N GLN A 96 -13.95 -8.43 15.27
CA GLN A 96 -12.93 -7.46 14.93
C GLN A 96 -12.74 -7.28 13.42
N ARG A 97 -12.83 -8.40 12.65
CA ARG A 97 -12.62 -8.38 11.19
C ARG A 97 -13.87 -8.09 10.39
N ALA A 98 -15.08 -8.24 10.96
CA ALA A 98 -16.32 -8.12 10.22
C ALA A 98 -16.49 -6.71 9.61
N LEU A 99 -16.40 -5.64 10.40
CA LEU A 99 -16.56 -4.28 9.89
C LEU A 99 -15.50 -3.90 8.85
N PRO A 100 -14.18 -4.03 9.13
CA PRO A 100 -13.16 -3.74 8.12
C PRO A 100 -13.27 -4.64 6.88
N GLY A 101 -13.64 -5.91 7.05
CA GLY A 101 -13.79 -6.87 5.96
C GLY A 101 -14.90 -6.51 4.98
N PHE A 102 -16.11 -6.22 5.49
CA PHE A 102 -17.22 -5.75 4.64
C PHE A 102 -16.87 -4.42 3.98
N ALA A 103 -16.27 -3.49 4.73
CA ALA A 103 -15.86 -2.20 4.22
C ALA A 103 -14.79 -2.32 3.11
N ALA A 104 -13.78 -3.18 3.28
CA ALA A 104 -12.77 -3.47 2.26
C ALA A 104 -13.39 -4.11 1.01
N ALA A 105 -14.27 -5.12 1.17
CA ALA A 105 -14.95 -5.73 0.04
C ALA A 105 -15.76 -4.72 -0.78
N GLY A 106 -16.54 -3.85 -0.12
CA GLY A 106 -17.25 -2.76 -0.79
C GLY A 106 -16.31 -1.73 -1.40
N GLY A 107 -15.23 -1.40 -0.69
CA GLY A 107 -14.19 -0.47 -1.12
C GLY A 107 -13.36 -0.97 -2.30
N MET A 108 -13.29 -2.26 -2.56
CA MET A 108 -12.70 -2.83 -3.77
C MET A 108 -13.72 -2.96 -4.92
N LEU A 109 -14.92 -3.46 -4.62
CA LEU A 109 -15.92 -3.78 -5.63
C LEU A 109 -16.47 -2.54 -6.33
N VAL A 110 -16.90 -1.51 -5.58
CA VAL A 110 -17.56 -0.33 -6.16
C VAL A 110 -16.63 0.49 -7.05
N PRO A 111 -15.36 0.80 -6.65
CA PRO A 111 -14.41 1.46 -7.56
C PRO A 111 -14.14 0.67 -8.82
N ALA A 112 -13.96 -0.66 -8.70
CA ALA A 112 -13.76 -1.54 -9.84
C ALA A 112 -14.93 -1.49 -10.83
N LEU A 113 -16.17 -1.52 -10.33
CA LEU A 113 -17.38 -1.42 -11.17
C LEU A 113 -17.49 -0.05 -11.86
N ILE A 114 -17.15 1.05 -11.18
CA ILE A 114 -17.13 2.39 -11.79
C ILE A 114 -16.09 2.45 -12.91
N TYR A 115 -14.89 1.94 -12.67
CA TYR A 115 -13.84 1.89 -13.69
C TYR A 115 -14.29 1.06 -14.91
N LEU A 116 -14.82 -0.15 -14.65
CA LEU A 116 -15.33 -1.03 -15.71
C LEU A 116 -16.46 -0.38 -16.51
N ALA A 117 -17.37 0.35 -15.86
CA ALA A 117 -18.47 1.03 -16.55
C ALA A 117 -17.97 2.12 -17.50
N ILE A 118 -16.92 2.86 -17.12
CA ILE A 118 -16.35 3.94 -17.95
C ILE A 118 -15.51 3.36 -19.09
N ASN A 119 -14.78 2.27 -18.85
CA ASN A 119 -13.90 1.63 -19.82
C ASN A 119 -14.56 0.47 -20.58
N TRP A 120 -15.89 0.32 -20.48
CA TRP A 120 -16.60 -0.79 -21.08
C TRP A 120 -16.43 -0.82 -22.61
N GLY A 121 -16.11 -1.99 -23.13
CA GLY A 121 -15.92 -2.20 -24.58
C GLY A 121 -14.54 -1.83 -25.11
N ASN A 122 -13.64 -1.28 -24.30
CA ASN A 122 -12.26 -1.00 -24.68
C ASN A 122 -11.32 -2.07 -24.11
N ALA A 123 -10.88 -3.01 -24.97
CA ALA A 123 -10.02 -4.12 -24.58
C ALA A 123 -8.63 -3.68 -24.08
N GLN A 124 -8.17 -2.49 -24.48
CA GLN A 124 -6.84 -1.99 -24.08
C GLN A 124 -6.85 -1.39 -22.67
N THR A 125 -7.96 -0.75 -22.27
CA THR A 125 -8.03 -0.04 -20.99
C THR A 125 -8.74 -0.84 -19.89
N ILE A 126 -9.52 -1.85 -20.24
CA ILE A 126 -10.34 -2.62 -19.29
C ILE A 126 -9.51 -3.33 -18.20
N SER A 127 -8.26 -3.70 -18.48
CA SER A 127 -7.37 -4.35 -17.52
C SER A 127 -7.04 -3.48 -16.30
N GLY A 128 -7.24 -2.17 -16.38
CA GLY A 128 -7.01 -1.24 -15.28
C GLY A 128 -8.07 -1.25 -14.17
N TRP A 129 -9.05 -2.16 -14.21
CA TRP A 129 -10.19 -2.19 -13.28
C TRP A 129 -9.82 -2.26 -11.80
N ALA A 130 -8.69 -2.86 -11.47
CA ALA A 130 -8.25 -2.99 -10.09
C ALA A 130 -7.45 -1.77 -9.57
N ILE A 131 -7.05 -0.85 -10.44
CA ILE A 131 -6.25 0.33 -10.07
C ILE A 131 -6.91 1.15 -8.96
N PRO A 132 -8.21 1.52 -9.04
CA PRO A 132 -8.86 2.29 -8.00
C PRO A 132 -9.34 1.45 -6.80
N ALA A 133 -9.09 0.15 -6.80
CA ALA A 133 -9.54 -0.75 -5.74
C ALA A 133 -8.65 -0.72 -4.48
N ALA A 134 -7.40 -0.25 -4.57
CA ALA A 134 -6.45 -0.25 -3.47
C ALA A 134 -6.44 1.08 -2.68
N THR A 135 -6.06 1.01 -1.39
CA THR A 135 -5.84 2.15 -0.50
C THR A 135 -4.37 2.23 -0.11
N ASP A 136 -3.77 3.40 -0.15
CA ASP A 136 -2.42 3.64 0.38
C ASP A 136 -2.48 3.88 1.89
N ILE A 137 -2.17 2.84 2.68
CA ILE A 137 -2.21 2.89 4.14
C ILE A 137 -1.27 3.96 4.71
N ALA A 138 -0.06 4.10 4.16
CA ALA A 138 0.95 5.03 4.67
C ALA A 138 0.50 6.48 4.49
N PHE A 139 -0.06 6.79 3.33
CA PHE A 139 -0.58 8.12 3.02
C PHE A 139 -1.87 8.40 3.79
N ALA A 140 -2.83 7.47 3.80
CA ALA A 140 -4.13 7.66 4.45
C ALA A 140 -3.99 7.81 5.98
N LEU A 141 -3.19 6.97 6.64
CA LEU A 141 -2.87 7.11 8.06
C LEU A 141 -2.03 8.36 8.35
N GLY A 142 -1.12 8.71 7.45
CA GLY A 142 -0.35 9.96 7.53
C GLY A 142 -1.27 11.17 7.60
N VAL A 143 -2.20 11.30 6.65
CA VAL A 143 -3.20 12.37 6.61
C VAL A 143 -4.11 12.34 7.83
N LEU A 144 -4.61 11.17 8.22
CA LEU A 144 -5.48 11.02 9.40
C LEU A 144 -4.75 11.42 10.69
N SER A 145 -3.46 11.10 10.81
CA SER A 145 -2.63 11.42 11.98
C SER A 145 -2.34 12.93 12.10
N LEU A 146 -2.31 13.68 10.99
CA LEU A 146 -2.21 15.16 10.99
C LEU A 146 -3.40 15.84 11.66
N LEU A 147 -4.56 15.17 11.74
CA LEU A 147 -5.73 15.67 12.46
C LEU A 147 -5.61 15.51 14.00
N GLY A 148 -4.57 14.80 14.45
CA GLY A 148 -4.18 14.68 15.85
C GLY A 148 -5.22 13.98 16.72
N LYS A 149 -5.42 14.51 17.94
CA LYS A 149 -6.35 13.96 18.95
C LYS A 149 -7.83 14.10 18.59
N ARG A 150 -8.14 14.77 17.49
CA ARG A 150 -9.53 14.97 17.04
C ARG A 150 -10.17 13.71 16.50
N VAL A 151 -9.38 12.73 16.06
CA VAL A 151 -9.88 11.47 15.53
C VAL A 151 -9.75 10.38 16.60
N PRO A 152 -10.85 9.67 16.96
CA PRO A 152 -10.80 8.53 17.86
C PRO A 152 -9.80 7.47 17.39
N THR A 153 -9.04 6.89 18.32
CA THR A 153 -8.06 5.83 18.02
C THR A 153 -8.74 4.62 17.34
N SER A 154 -9.98 4.34 17.70
CA SER A 154 -10.77 3.26 17.09
C SER A 154 -10.96 3.41 15.57
N LEU A 155 -11.04 4.67 15.06
CA LEU A 155 -11.11 4.93 13.62
C LEU A 155 -9.76 4.78 12.92
N LYS A 156 -8.66 5.09 13.60
CA LYS A 156 -7.31 4.78 13.08
C LYS A 156 -7.11 3.27 12.95
N VAL A 157 -7.51 2.51 13.99
CA VAL A 157 -7.46 1.05 13.99
C VAL A 157 -8.36 0.49 12.88
N PHE A 158 -9.57 1.03 12.72
CA PHE A 158 -10.47 0.63 11.63
C PHE A 158 -9.84 0.89 10.24
N LEU A 159 -9.27 2.08 10.01
CA LEU A 159 -8.61 2.40 8.75
C LEU A 159 -7.42 1.48 8.48
N ALA A 160 -6.59 1.22 9.49
CA ALA A 160 -5.45 0.31 9.37
C ALA A 160 -5.91 -1.12 9.04
N ALA A 161 -6.90 -1.64 9.77
CA ALA A 161 -7.45 -2.96 9.53
C ALA A 161 -8.09 -3.10 8.13
N LEU A 162 -8.82 -2.05 7.69
CA LEU A 162 -9.39 -2.01 6.34
C LEU A 162 -8.29 -2.02 5.27
N ALA A 163 -7.27 -1.18 5.41
CA ALA A 163 -6.19 -1.09 4.42
C ALA A 163 -5.35 -2.38 4.36
N ILE A 164 -5.12 -3.06 5.50
CA ILE A 164 -4.48 -4.38 5.52
C ILE A 164 -5.30 -5.41 4.71
N LEU A 165 -6.63 -5.38 4.82
CA LEU A 165 -7.50 -6.27 4.05
C LEU A 165 -7.59 -5.86 2.57
N ASP A 166 -7.55 -4.56 2.26
CA ASP A 166 -7.41 -4.05 0.89
C ASP A 166 -6.11 -4.55 0.25
N ASP A 167 -4.99 -4.49 0.97
CA ASP A 167 -3.69 -4.97 0.48
C ASP A 167 -3.70 -6.50 0.23
N LEU A 168 -4.33 -7.27 1.12
CA LEU A 168 -4.54 -8.70 0.91
C LEU A 168 -5.38 -8.97 -0.35
N GLY A 169 -6.44 -8.18 -0.55
CA GLY A 169 -7.27 -8.23 -1.75
C GLY A 169 -6.47 -7.86 -3.01
N ALA A 170 -5.68 -6.79 -2.96
CA ALA A 170 -4.81 -6.36 -4.06
C ALA A 170 -3.80 -7.45 -4.44
N VAL A 171 -3.11 -8.05 -3.46
CA VAL A 171 -2.19 -9.19 -3.68
C VAL A 171 -2.90 -10.35 -4.37
N THR A 172 -4.13 -10.67 -3.92
CA THR A 172 -4.93 -11.74 -4.51
C THR A 172 -5.31 -11.42 -5.96
N ILE A 173 -5.75 -10.20 -6.23
CA ILE A 173 -6.08 -9.73 -7.59
C ILE A 173 -4.84 -9.79 -8.50
N ILE A 174 -3.69 -9.32 -8.02
CA ILE A 174 -2.43 -9.36 -8.78
C ILE A 174 -2.06 -10.81 -9.14
N ALA A 175 -2.17 -11.73 -8.17
CA ALA A 175 -1.83 -13.13 -8.39
C ALA A 175 -2.66 -13.79 -9.50
N PHE A 176 -3.98 -13.49 -9.55
CA PHE A 176 -4.89 -14.18 -10.46
C PHE A 176 -5.09 -13.48 -11.80
N PHE A 177 -4.98 -12.16 -11.86
CA PHE A 177 -5.39 -11.38 -13.04
C PHE A 177 -4.24 -10.74 -13.81
N TYR A 178 -3.08 -10.53 -13.18
CA TYR A 178 -1.97 -9.81 -13.80
C TYR A 178 -0.74 -10.69 -14.12
N SER A 179 -0.83 -12.00 -13.95
CA SER A 179 0.24 -12.92 -14.35
C SER A 179 0.17 -13.21 -15.86
N SER A 180 1.32 -13.15 -16.56
CA SER A 180 1.39 -13.36 -18.01
C SER A 180 2.71 -14.05 -18.41
N GLY A 181 2.71 -14.79 -19.53
CA GLY A 181 3.92 -15.35 -20.09
C GLY A 181 4.57 -16.42 -19.19
N LEU A 182 3.80 -17.37 -18.68
CA LEU A 182 4.26 -18.36 -17.70
C LEU A 182 5.41 -19.23 -18.22
N ASN A 183 6.54 -19.19 -17.50
CA ASN A 183 7.70 -20.07 -17.68
C ASN A 183 7.59 -21.24 -16.70
N LEU A 184 7.14 -22.41 -17.20
CA LEU A 184 6.85 -23.57 -16.38
C LEU A 184 8.05 -24.10 -15.57
N PRO A 185 9.29 -24.23 -16.11
CA PRO A 185 10.47 -24.60 -15.32
C PRO A 185 10.71 -23.67 -14.11
N MET A 186 10.63 -22.35 -14.31
CA MET A 186 10.83 -21.37 -13.24
C MET A 186 9.68 -21.38 -12.24
N LEU A 187 8.46 -21.60 -12.70
CA LEU A 187 7.29 -21.76 -11.85
C LEU A 187 7.41 -22.99 -10.95
N LEU A 188 7.87 -24.13 -11.50
CA LEU A 188 8.13 -25.35 -10.72
C LEU A 188 9.25 -25.14 -9.69
N ALA A 189 10.33 -24.43 -10.06
CA ALA A 189 11.39 -24.06 -9.12
C ALA A 189 10.86 -23.15 -7.99
N SER A 190 9.94 -22.22 -8.31
CA SER A 190 9.26 -21.39 -7.30
C SER A 190 8.47 -22.26 -6.32
N PHE A 191 7.67 -23.19 -6.81
CA PHE A 191 6.90 -24.11 -5.94
C PHE A 191 7.80 -25.00 -5.09
N ALA A 192 8.91 -25.51 -5.65
CA ALA A 192 9.89 -26.30 -4.88
C ALA A 192 10.53 -25.47 -3.76
N THR A 193 10.87 -24.21 -4.05
CA THR A 193 11.45 -23.28 -3.07
C THR A 193 10.42 -22.90 -2.00
N LEU A 194 9.16 -22.69 -2.39
CA LEU A 194 8.07 -22.43 -1.45
C LEU A 194 7.82 -23.67 -0.56
N ALA A 195 7.82 -24.87 -1.13
CA ALA A 195 7.70 -26.10 -0.35
C ALA A 195 8.83 -26.24 0.69
N LEU A 196 10.08 -25.86 0.32
CA LEU A 196 11.21 -25.84 1.25
C LEU A 196 10.93 -24.85 2.41
N LEU A 197 10.42 -23.64 2.15
CA LEU A 197 10.04 -22.67 3.18
C LEU A 197 8.96 -23.25 4.12
N VAL A 198 7.96 -23.93 3.57
CA VAL A 198 6.91 -24.59 4.36
C VAL A 198 7.50 -25.71 5.23
N VAL A 199 8.40 -26.53 4.68
CA VAL A 199 9.10 -27.58 5.45
C VAL A 199 9.90 -26.96 6.60
N MET A 200 10.67 -25.88 6.34
CA MET A 200 11.42 -25.17 7.39
C MET A 200 10.50 -24.67 8.50
N ASN A 201 9.34 -24.13 8.14
CA ASN A 201 8.32 -23.70 9.11
C ASN A 201 7.80 -24.90 9.93
N ARG A 202 7.45 -26.02 9.28
CA ARG A 202 6.96 -27.24 9.94
C ARG A 202 8.02 -27.87 10.87
N LEU A 203 9.29 -27.80 10.49
CA LEU A 203 10.43 -28.22 11.32
C LEU A 203 10.76 -27.22 12.43
N LYS A 204 9.97 -26.14 12.56
CA LYS A 204 10.13 -25.10 13.59
C LYS A 204 11.50 -24.43 13.59
N VAL A 205 12.10 -24.25 12.41
CA VAL A 205 13.35 -23.47 12.28
C VAL A 205 13.08 -22.04 12.74
N ARG A 206 13.80 -21.59 13.76
CA ARG A 206 13.64 -20.23 14.36
C ARG A 206 14.66 -19.22 13.85
N ARG A 207 15.69 -19.67 13.14
CA ARG A 207 16.70 -18.78 12.55
C ARG A 207 16.14 -18.10 11.33
N LEU A 208 16.24 -16.76 11.30
CA LEU A 208 15.66 -15.94 10.21
C LEU A 208 16.49 -16.04 8.91
N LEU A 209 17.82 -16.11 9.02
CA LEU A 209 18.72 -16.10 7.86
C LEU A 209 18.40 -17.17 6.80
N PRO A 210 18.12 -18.44 7.13
CA PRO A 210 17.71 -19.44 6.14
C PRO A 210 16.43 -19.05 5.37
N TYR A 211 15.42 -18.46 6.05
CA TYR A 211 14.21 -17.97 5.41
C TYR A 211 14.51 -16.83 4.42
N LEU A 212 15.38 -15.88 4.78
CA LEU A 212 15.74 -14.76 3.92
C LEU A 212 16.49 -15.22 2.67
N ILE A 213 17.43 -16.17 2.81
CA ILE A 213 18.17 -16.73 1.67
C ILE A 213 17.22 -17.50 0.74
N THR A 214 16.39 -18.38 1.30
CA THR A 214 15.41 -19.15 0.52
C THR A 214 14.35 -18.22 -0.08
N GLY A 215 13.95 -17.17 0.62
CA GLY A 215 13.04 -16.14 0.13
C GLY A 215 13.61 -15.34 -1.04
N ALA A 216 14.90 -15.00 -1.02
CA ALA A 216 15.58 -14.37 -2.15
C ALA A 216 15.63 -15.29 -3.39
N LEU A 217 15.86 -16.59 -3.19
CA LEU A 217 15.76 -17.59 -4.28
C LEU A 217 14.33 -17.72 -4.80
N LEU A 218 13.33 -17.72 -3.91
CA LEU A 218 11.93 -17.72 -4.30
C LEU A 218 11.60 -16.48 -5.16
N TRP A 219 12.01 -15.30 -4.72
CA TRP A 219 11.80 -14.06 -5.47
C TRP A 219 12.43 -14.15 -6.87
N PHE A 220 13.66 -14.63 -6.98
CA PHE A 220 14.35 -14.81 -8.26
C PHE A 220 13.59 -15.74 -9.20
N PHE A 221 13.14 -16.90 -8.72
CA PHE A 221 12.38 -17.84 -9.55
C PHE A 221 10.99 -17.31 -9.93
N VAL A 222 10.31 -16.63 -9.01
CA VAL A 222 9.02 -15.99 -9.30
C VAL A 222 9.19 -14.89 -10.34
N LEU A 223 10.22 -14.04 -10.24
CA LEU A 223 10.55 -13.01 -11.22
C LEU A 223 10.73 -13.58 -12.63
N GLN A 224 11.33 -14.77 -12.76
CA GLN A 224 11.57 -15.42 -14.04
C GLN A 224 10.40 -16.31 -14.51
N SER A 225 9.37 -16.49 -13.68
CA SER A 225 8.26 -17.41 -13.95
C SER A 225 7.10 -16.79 -14.71
N GLY A 226 7.07 -15.46 -14.87
CA GLY A 226 5.92 -14.72 -15.43
C GLY A 226 4.83 -14.41 -14.40
N VAL A 227 5.04 -14.79 -13.14
CA VAL A 227 4.23 -14.35 -11.99
C VAL A 227 4.90 -13.12 -11.37
N HIS A 228 4.10 -12.19 -10.80
CA HIS A 228 4.68 -10.99 -10.20
C HIS A 228 5.59 -11.31 -9.02
N ALA A 229 6.81 -10.79 -9.08
CA ALA A 229 7.88 -11.06 -8.12
C ALA A 229 7.52 -10.67 -6.67
N THR A 230 6.67 -9.68 -6.51
CA THR A 230 6.19 -9.18 -5.21
C THR A 230 5.42 -10.22 -4.40
N LEU A 231 4.76 -11.19 -5.06
CA LEU A 231 4.07 -12.31 -4.41
C LEU A 231 5.02 -13.20 -3.61
N ALA A 232 6.29 -13.27 -3.99
CA ALA A 232 7.31 -14.00 -3.24
C ALA A 232 7.50 -13.40 -1.84
N GLY A 233 7.39 -12.09 -1.68
CA GLY A 233 7.44 -11.41 -0.38
C GLY A 233 6.33 -11.88 0.55
N VAL A 234 5.09 -11.89 0.07
CA VAL A 234 3.93 -12.36 0.84
C VAL A 234 4.06 -13.85 1.17
N ALA A 235 4.43 -14.69 0.19
CA ALA A 235 4.61 -16.12 0.39
C ALA A 235 5.68 -16.42 1.45
N LEU A 236 6.80 -15.69 1.42
CA LEU A 236 7.84 -15.77 2.44
C LEU A 236 7.31 -15.38 3.82
N ALA A 237 6.58 -14.26 3.93
CA ALA A 237 6.00 -13.79 5.19
C ALA A 237 5.11 -14.86 5.83
N LEU A 238 4.25 -15.49 5.03
CA LEU A 238 3.37 -16.56 5.50
C LEU A 238 4.14 -17.78 6.02
N CYS A 239 5.35 -18.02 5.54
CA CYS A 239 6.20 -19.13 6.00
C CYS A 239 7.03 -18.80 7.25
N ILE A 240 7.32 -17.53 7.58
CA ILE A 240 8.10 -17.15 8.76
C ILE A 240 7.27 -17.40 10.04
N PRO A 241 7.80 -18.11 11.07
CA PRO A 241 7.02 -18.46 12.26
C PRO A 241 6.76 -17.24 13.17
N LEU A 242 5.52 -17.12 13.68
CA LEU A 242 5.14 -16.11 14.67
C LEU A 242 5.68 -16.43 16.07
N GLY A 243 5.84 -17.73 16.40
CA GLY A 243 6.20 -18.17 17.74
C GLY A 243 4.98 -18.28 18.66
N LYS A 244 5.23 -18.56 19.95
CA LYS A 244 4.19 -18.58 20.99
C LYS A 244 4.10 -17.20 21.65
N PRO A 245 2.93 -16.79 22.17
CA PRO A 245 2.75 -15.53 22.89
C PRO A 245 3.70 -15.35 24.07
N GLU A 246 4.06 -16.43 24.76
CA GLU A 246 5.00 -16.44 25.88
C GLU A 246 6.48 -16.20 25.47
N GLU A 247 6.77 -16.25 24.18
CA GLU A 247 8.11 -16.10 23.59
C GLU A 247 8.19 -14.90 22.62
N GLU A 248 7.35 -13.88 22.79
CA GLU A 248 7.29 -12.70 21.86
C GLU A 248 8.66 -12.09 21.58
N ALA A 249 9.51 -11.93 22.61
CA ALA A 249 10.89 -11.42 22.49
C ALA A 249 11.81 -12.27 21.59
N ARG A 250 11.39 -13.48 21.20
CA ARG A 250 12.13 -14.43 20.33
C ARG A 250 11.40 -14.75 19.04
N SER A 251 10.32 -14.06 18.71
CA SER A 251 9.56 -14.27 17.49
C SER A 251 10.34 -13.78 16.27
N PRO A 252 10.70 -14.65 15.31
CA PRO A 252 11.36 -14.24 14.07
C PRO A 252 10.50 -13.27 13.26
N LEU A 253 9.16 -13.47 13.27
CA LEU A 253 8.21 -12.62 12.57
C LEU A 253 8.22 -11.21 13.13
N LEU A 254 7.99 -11.06 14.46
CA LEU A 254 7.92 -9.75 15.10
C LEU A 254 9.25 -8.97 14.98
N PHE A 255 10.37 -9.68 15.13
CA PHE A 255 11.69 -9.07 14.95
C PHE A 255 11.89 -8.52 13.54
N LEU A 256 11.49 -9.30 12.50
CA LEU A 256 11.64 -8.86 11.12
C LEU A 256 10.68 -7.72 10.78
N GLU A 257 9.43 -7.80 11.22
CA GLU A 257 8.40 -6.77 11.04
C GLU A 257 8.87 -5.43 11.61
N GLU A 258 9.35 -5.42 12.87
CA GLU A 258 9.88 -4.21 13.54
C GLU A 258 11.05 -3.60 12.77
N LYS A 259 11.99 -4.43 12.30
CA LYS A 259 13.15 -3.96 11.54
C LYS A 259 12.78 -3.43 10.17
N LEU A 260 11.87 -4.09 9.47
CA LEU A 260 11.44 -3.68 8.13
C LEU A 260 10.56 -2.43 8.18
N HIS A 261 9.74 -2.26 9.21
CA HIS A 261 8.80 -1.15 9.31
C HIS A 261 9.47 0.21 9.06
N TYR A 262 10.61 0.47 9.71
CA TYR A 262 11.35 1.71 9.54
C TYR A 262 11.86 1.89 8.10
N TRP A 263 12.47 0.85 7.52
CA TRP A 263 13.00 0.91 6.16
C TRP A 263 11.90 1.05 5.11
N VAL A 264 10.80 0.36 5.31
CA VAL A 264 9.64 0.45 4.41
C VAL A 264 9.06 1.87 4.46
N ALA A 265 8.79 2.40 5.65
CA ALA A 265 8.14 3.70 5.80
C ALA A 265 9.01 4.89 5.34
N PHE A 266 10.33 4.82 5.56
CA PHE A 266 11.23 5.97 5.33
C PHE A 266 12.16 5.85 4.12
N ALA A 267 12.26 4.67 3.52
CA ALA A 267 13.09 4.45 2.33
C ALA A 267 12.32 3.82 1.18
N ILE A 268 11.74 2.62 1.37
CA ILE A 268 11.17 1.84 0.26
C ILE A 268 9.97 2.55 -0.36
N VAL A 269 8.97 2.89 0.45
CA VAL A 269 7.73 3.53 -0.03
C VAL A 269 8.00 4.94 -0.58
N PRO A 270 8.83 5.80 0.05
CA PRO A 270 9.22 7.09 -0.55
C PRO A 270 10.02 6.96 -1.85
N VAL A 271 10.96 6.01 -1.96
CA VAL A 271 11.70 5.74 -3.21
C VAL A 271 10.76 5.27 -4.30
N PHE A 272 9.85 4.35 -3.98
CA PHE A 272 8.80 3.91 -4.92
C PHE A 272 7.92 5.10 -5.35
N GLY A 273 7.45 5.92 -4.40
CA GLY A 273 6.66 7.12 -4.70
C GLY A 273 7.41 8.11 -5.57
N PHE A 274 8.71 8.34 -5.31
CA PHE A 274 9.55 9.20 -6.14
C PHE A 274 9.72 8.64 -7.56
N ALA A 275 9.95 7.35 -7.71
CA ALA A 275 10.16 6.74 -9.03
C ALA A 275 8.88 6.71 -9.89
N ASN A 276 7.71 6.53 -9.25
CA ASN A 276 6.46 6.26 -9.97
C ASN A 276 5.49 7.45 -10.04
N ALA A 277 5.62 8.48 -9.17
CA ALA A 277 4.76 9.65 -9.22
C ALA A 277 5.19 10.70 -10.26
N GLY A 278 6.40 10.59 -10.81
CA GLY A 278 6.86 11.50 -11.85
C GLY A 278 6.08 11.31 -13.14
N VAL A 279 5.33 12.34 -13.53
CA VAL A 279 4.63 12.42 -14.81
C VAL A 279 4.92 13.75 -15.46
N SER A 280 5.20 13.73 -16.76
CA SER A 280 5.37 14.97 -17.53
C SER A 280 3.99 15.60 -17.75
N LEU A 281 3.83 16.83 -17.29
CA LEU A 281 2.62 17.63 -17.53
C LEU A 281 2.67 18.36 -18.88
N ALA A 282 3.80 18.31 -19.58
CA ALA A 282 3.96 18.94 -20.88
C ALA A 282 3.09 18.23 -21.92
N GLY A 283 2.19 18.98 -22.56
CA GLY A 283 1.27 18.43 -23.58
C GLY A 283 -0.02 17.81 -23.03
N ILE A 284 -0.23 17.79 -21.71
CA ILE A 284 -1.51 17.38 -21.15
C ILE A 284 -2.53 18.51 -21.35
N SER A 285 -3.60 18.22 -22.09
CA SER A 285 -4.75 19.11 -22.24
C SER A 285 -5.84 18.76 -21.22
N ALA A 286 -6.81 19.65 -21.05
CA ALA A 286 -7.98 19.36 -20.20
C ALA A 286 -8.77 18.15 -20.72
N ASP A 287 -8.75 17.89 -22.03
CA ASP A 287 -9.42 16.74 -22.63
C ASP A 287 -8.79 15.42 -22.18
N ASN A 288 -7.47 15.37 -22.03
CA ASN A 288 -6.78 14.16 -21.54
C ASN A 288 -7.16 13.77 -20.09
N LEU A 289 -7.64 14.73 -19.29
CA LEU A 289 -8.14 14.43 -17.94
C LEU A 289 -9.49 13.70 -17.97
N LEU A 290 -10.21 13.78 -19.09
CA LEU A 290 -11.50 13.15 -19.30
C LEU A 290 -11.40 11.85 -20.10
N ASP A 291 -10.18 11.44 -20.49
CA ASP A 291 -9.94 10.14 -21.11
C ASP A 291 -10.41 9.00 -20.18
N PRO A 292 -10.85 7.86 -20.73
CA PRO A 292 -11.48 6.80 -19.93
C PRO A 292 -10.63 6.28 -18.78
N VAL A 293 -9.29 6.20 -18.92
CA VAL A 293 -8.41 5.70 -17.86
C VAL A 293 -8.27 6.70 -16.72
N PRO A 294 -7.84 7.96 -16.92
CA PRO A 294 -7.75 8.94 -15.83
C PRO A 294 -9.08 9.15 -15.12
N LEU A 295 -10.17 9.30 -15.91
CA LEU A 295 -11.50 9.51 -15.38
C LEU A 295 -12.00 8.31 -14.55
N GLY A 296 -11.80 7.09 -15.07
CA GLY A 296 -12.18 5.85 -14.40
C GLY A 296 -11.42 5.66 -13.09
N VAL A 297 -10.12 5.94 -13.07
CA VAL A 297 -9.27 5.87 -11.86
C VAL A 297 -9.69 6.95 -10.87
N ALA A 298 -9.81 8.22 -11.30
CA ALA A 298 -10.15 9.33 -10.40
C ALA A 298 -11.54 9.16 -9.78
N LEU A 299 -12.55 8.82 -10.56
CA LEU A 299 -13.91 8.58 -10.05
C LEU A 299 -13.97 7.31 -9.20
N GLY A 300 -13.26 6.25 -9.58
CA GLY A 300 -13.17 5.03 -8.77
C GLY A 300 -12.60 5.33 -7.40
N LEU A 301 -11.47 6.03 -7.31
CA LEU A 301 -10.84 6.41 -6.05
C LEU A 301 -11.69 7.40 -5.26
N PHE A 302 -12.13 8.51 -5.86
CA PHE A 302 -12.82 9.55 -5.13
C PHE A 302 -14.28 9.19 -4.82
N VAL A 303 -15.07 8.77 -5.81
CA VAL A 303 -16.49 8.45 -5.63
C VAL A 303 -16.70 7.01 -5.20
N GLY A 304 -16.04 6.07 -5.89
CA GLY A 304 -16.23 4.63 -5.70
C GLY A 304 -15.81 4.17 -4.30
N LYS A 305 -14.62 4.55 -3.85
CA LYS A 305 -14.11 4.15 -2.52
C LYS A 305 -15.01 4.63 -1.38
N GLN A 306 -15.36 5.91 -1.34
CA GLN A 306 -16.20 6.44 -0.27
C GLN A 306 -17.59 5.77 -0.24
N ILE A 307 -18.21 5.56 -1.40
CA ILE A 307 -19.50 4.89 -1.50
C ILE A 307 -19.36 3.43 -1.07
N GLY A 308 -18.41 2.70 -1.64
CA GLY A 308 -18.20 1.28 -1.38
C GLY A 308 -17.90 0.99 0.09
N VAL A 309 -16.93 1.68 0.67
CA VAL A 309 -16.54 1.53 2.07
C VAL A 309 -17.69 1.90 3.00
N PHE A 310 -18.31 3.06 2.79
CA PHE A 310 -19.36 3.54 3.70
C PHE A 310 -20.64 2.73 3.62
N LEU A 311 -21.14 2.43 2.40
CA LEU A 311 -22.36 1.63 2.26
C LEU A 311 -22.20 0.20 2.76
N ALA A 312 -21.05 -0.45 2.48
CA ALA A 312 -20.80 -1.79 2.98
C ALA A 312 -20.69 -1.82 4.50
N ALA A 313 -20.02 -0.84 5.12
CA ALA A 313 -19.99 -0.69 6.58
C ALA A 313 -21.38 -0.42 7.16
N LEU A 314 -22.17 0.47 6.55
CA LEU A 314 -23.54 0.79 6.96
C LEU A 314 -24.43 -0.46 6.91
N LEU A 315 -24.38 -1.21 5.81
CA LEU A 315 -25.17 -2.45 5.65
C LEU A 315 -24.76 -3.52 6.65
N ALA A 316 -23.45 -3.72 6.88
CA ALA A 316 -22.96 -4.67 7.88
C ALA A 316 -23.41 -4.31 9.30
N ILE A 317 -23.38 -3.04 9.68
CA ILE A 317 -23.85 -2.56 10.99
C ILE A 317 -25.37 -2.72 11.11
N ARG A 318 -26.15 -2.33 10.08
CA ARG A 318 -27.62 -2.47 10.10
C ARG A 318 -28.07 -3.92 10.11
N ALA A 319 -27.33 -4.81 9.47
CA ALA A 319 -27.59 -6.26 9.51
C ALA A 319 -27.18 -6.92 10.85
N GLY A 320 -26.60 -6.17 11.81
CA GLY A 320 -26.14 -6.71 13.08
C GLY A 320 -24.86 -7.56 12.99
N LEU A 321 -24.15 -7.51 11.84
CA LEU A 321 -22.91 -8.27 11.61
C LEU A 321 -21.68 -7.56 12.17
N ALA A 322 -21.78 -6.25 12.41
CA ALA A 322 -20.70 -5.43 12.91
C ALA A 322 -21.23 -4.28 13.77
N VAL A 323 -20.33 -3.61 14.50
CA VAL A 323 -20.66 -2.44 15.32
C VAL A 323 -19.83 -1.24 14.92
N LEU A 324 -20.38 -0.03 15.13
CA LEU A 324 -19.65 1.21 14.87
C LEU A 324 -18.42 1.30 15.80
N PRO A 325 -17.24 1.76 15.30
CA PRO A 325 -16.04 1.91 16.12
C PRO A 325 -16.31 2.79 17.35
N GLN A 326 -15.85 2.36 18.52
CA GLN A 326 -16.15 3.01 19.81
C GLN A 326 -15.75 4.49 19.80
N GLY A 327 -16.64 5.36 20.31
CA GLY A 327 -16.41 6.80 20.36
C GLY A 327 -16.44 7.51 19.01
N SER A 328 -16.87 6.83 17.95
CA SER A 328 -17.04 7.43 16.63
C SER A 328 -18.51 7.66 16.28
N ASN A 329 -18.74 8.47 15.25
CA ASN A 329 -20.05 8.70 14.67
C ASN A 329 -20.04 8.47 13.16
N TRP A 330 -21.22 8.45 12.52
CA TRP A 330 -21.38 8.18 11.11
C TRP A 330 -20.64 9.17 10.19
N VAL A 331 -20.54 10.44 10.60
CA VAL A 331 -19.82 11.47 9.82
C VAL A 331 -18.32 11.21 9.86
N GLN A 332 -17.81 10.79 11.00
CA GLN A 332 -16.39 10.43 11.16
C GLN A 332 -16.05 9.15 10.38
N LEU A 333 -16.94 8.15 10.41
CA LEU A 333 -16.79 6.94 9.59
C LEU A 333 -16.78 7.29 8.09
N TYR A 334 -17.67 8.18 7.64
CA TYR A 334 -17.69 8.65 6.27
C TYR A 334 -16.42 9.45 5.91
N GLY A 335 -15.90 10.26 6.83
CA GLY A 335 -14.62 10.95 6.65
C GLY A 335 -13.45 9.99 6.47
N VAL A 336 -13.44 8.87 7.20
CA VAL A 336 -12.44 7.79 7.00
C VAL A 336 -12.68 7.09 5.66
N ALA A 337 -13.91 6.84 5.26
CA ALA A 337 -14.23 6.27 3.95
C ALA A 337 -13.74 7.15 2.79
N LEU A 338 -13.79 8.49 2.94
CA LEU A 338 -13.16 9.44 1.98
C LEU A 338 -11.63 9.23 1.93
N LEU A 339 -10.96 9.12 3.08
CA LEU A 339 -9.51 8.91 3.12
C LEU A 339 -9.08 7.55 2.53
N CYS A 340 -9.95 6.53 2.56
CA CYS A 340 -9.70 5.28 1.84
C CYS A 340 -9.58 5.47 0.32
N GLY A 341 -10.09 6.58 -0.24
CA GLY A 341 -9.90 6.96 -1.63
C GLY A 341 -8.49 7.43 -1.98
N ILE A 342 -7.57 7.51 -1.01
CA ILE A 342 -6.16 7.77 -1.25
C ILE A 342 -5.50 6.44 -1.68
N GLY A 343 -5.44 6.19 -3.00
CA GLY A 343 -4.86 4.95 -3.53
C GLY A 343 -3.36 5.05 -3.84
N PHE A 344 -2.88 6.23 -4.02
CA PHE A 344 -1.55 6.71 -4.44
C PHE A 344 -0.54 5.59 -4.80
N THR A 345 0.36 5.15 -3.88
CA THR A 345 1.42 4.18 -4.20
C THR A 345 0.86 2.84 -4.68
N MET A 346 -0.18 2.32 -4.05
CA MET A 346 -0.77 1.03 -4.42
C MET A 346 -1.49 1.11 -5.77
N SER A 347 -2.20 2.21 -6.06
CA SER A 347 -2.82 2.42 -7.37
C SER A 347 -1.79 2.61 -8.48
N LEU A 348 -0.67 3.32 -8.23
CA LEU A 348 0.45 3.43 -9.17
C LEU A 348 1.09 2.06 -9.43
N PHE A 349 1.28 1.26 -8.38
CA PHE A 349 1.83 -0.09 -8.50
C PHE A 349 0.93 -0.99 -9.37
N ILE A 350 -0.37 -1.04 -9.08
CA ILE A 350 -1.32 -1.83 -9.86
C ILE A 350 -1.42 -1.30 -11.30
N GLY A 351 -1.30 0.01 -11.52
CA GLY A 351 -1.29 0.64 -12.84
C GLY A 351 -0.14 0.16 -13.72
N ASN A 352 1.07 0.08 -13.16
CA ASN A 352 2.23 -0.48 -13.86
C ASN A 352 2.02 -1.96 -14.24
N LEU A 353 1.33 -2.72 -13.39
CA LEU A 353 1.02 -4.13 -13.65
C LEU A 353 -0.11 -4.31 -14.66
N ALA A 354 -1.08 -3.39 -14.68
CA ALA A 354 -2.23 -3.44 -15.58
C ALA A 354 -1.88 -3.11 -17.03
N PHE A 355 -0.86 -2.27 -17.24
CA PHE A 355 -0.47 -1.77 -18.55
C PHE A 355 1.02 -1.96 -18.86
N PRO A 356 1.53 -3.21 -18.86
CA PRO A 356 2.94 -3.48 -19.11
C PRO A 356 3.33 -3.04 -20.52
N GLY A 357 4.36 -2.18 -20.63
CA GLY A 357 4.87 -1.69 -21.91
C GLY A 357 4.04 -0.58 -22.57
N ALA A 358 2.90 -0.18 -21.99
CA ALA A 358 2.04 0.89 -22.50
C ALA A 358 2.28 2.20 -21.70
N ALA A 359 3.43 2.84 -21.90
CA ALA A 359 3.84 4.01 -21.12
C ALA A 359 2.79 5.14 -21.09
N HIS A 360 2.06 5.39 -22.20
CA HIS A 360 1.02 6.40 -22.24
C HIS A 360 -0.15 6.07 -21.30
N LEU A 361 -0.58 4.80 -21.21
CA LEU A 361 -1.65 4.40 -20.29
C LEU A 361 -1.19 4.47 -18.83
N VAL A 362 0.10 4.17 -18.56
CA VAL A 362 0.69 4.34 -17.23
C VAL A 362 0.70 5.82 -16.84
N ASP A 363 1.02 6.74 -17.75
CA ASP A 363 0.97 8.17 -17.45
C ASP A 363 -0.48 8.66 -17.23
N GLU A 364 -1.45 8.16 -17.99
CA GLU A 364 -2.87 8.39 -17.74
C GLU A 364 -3.31 7.90 -16.36
N VAL A 365 -2.85 6.72 -15.92
CA VAL A 365 -3.08 6.21 -14.57
C VAL A 365 -2.51 7.15 -13.53
N LYS A 366 -1.26 7.62 -13.67
CA LYS A 366 -0.64 8.56 -12.73
C LYS A 366 -1.50 9.82 -12.54
N ILE A 367 -2.01 10.38 -13.64
CA ILE A 367 -2.90 11.54 -13.61
C ILE A 367 -4.18 11.22 -12.83
N GLY A 368 -4.88 10.13 -13.16
CA GLY A 368 -6.10 9.72 -12.48
C GLY A 368 -5.89 9.45 -11.00
N VAL A 369 -4.78 8.81 -10.63
CA VAL A 369 -4.40 8.53 -9.23
C VAL A 369 -4.13 9.83 -8.45
N LEU A 370 -3.37 10.76 -9.03
CA LEU A 370 -3.10 12.05 -8.38
C LEU A 370 -4.37 12.87 -8.18
N MET A 371 -5.26 12.90 -9.17
CA MET A 371 -6.55 13.58 -9.09
C MET A 371 -7.45 12.95 -8.02
N GLY A 372 -7.70 11.63 -8.10
CA GLY A 372 -8.61 10.93 -7.21
C GLY A 372 -8.11 10.94 -5.77
N SER A 373 -6.82 10.63 -5.54
CA SER A 373 -6.20 10.63 -4.20
C SER A 373 -6.15 12.03 -3.60
N GLY A 374 -5.84 13.05 -4.41
CA GLY A 374 -5.81 14.45 -3.96
C GLY A 374 -7.19 14.93 -3.52
N LEU A 375 -8.23 14.68 -4.32
CA LEU A 375 -9.63 15.02 -3.98
C LEU A 375 -10.08 14.28 -2.71
N ALA A 376 -9.78 12.99 -2.59
CA ALA A 376 -10.10 12.17 -1.43
C ALA A 376 -9.44 12.68 -0.15
N ALA A 377 -8.15 13.03 -0.21
CA ALA A 377 -7.41 13.59 0.91
C ALA A 377 -8.00 14.95 1.36
N ILE A 378 -8.22 15.87 0.42
CA ILE A 378 -8.77 17.20 0.72
C ILE A 378 -10.17 17.08 1.31
N ALA A 379 -11.08 16.34 0.68
CA ALA A 379 -12.45 16.17 1.14
C ALA A 379 -12.51 15.50 2.53
N GLY A 380 -11.71 14.44 2.75
CA GLY A 380 -11.63 13.76 4.03
C GLY A 380 -11.14 14.67 5.16
N VAL A 381 -10.07 15.43 4.91
CA VAL A 381 -9.53 16.40 5.89
C VAL A 381 -10.55 17.51 6.20
N LEU A 382 -11.17 18.10 5.18
CA LEU A 382 -12.16 19.18 5.38
C LEU A 382 -13.36 18.67 6.17
N LEU A 383 -13.89 17.51 5.85
CA LEU A 383 -15.02 16.92 6.57
C LEU A 383 -14.67 16.63 8.03
N LEU A 384 -13.56 15.93 8.26
CA LEU A 384 -13.13 15.58 9.60
C LEU A 384 -12.79 16.81 10.44
N ARG A 385 -12.19 17.86 9.85
CA ARG A 385 -11.85 19.10 10.53
C ARG A 385 -13.09 19.93 10.90
N SER A 386 -14.08 20.04 10.02
CA SER A 386 -15.25 20.89 10.20
C SER A 386 -16.17 20.44 11.35
N ARG A 387 -16.21 19.13 11.64
CA ARG A 387 -17.12 18.57 12.65
C ARG A 387 -16.53 18.53 14.06
N PHE A 388 -15.21 18.65 14.20
CA PHE A 388 -14.56 18.72 15.52
C PHE A 388 -14.49 20.14 16.10
N SER A 389 -14.85 21.17 15.33
CA SER A 389 -14.94 22.55 15.81
C SER A 389 -16.24 22.83 16.58
N ARG A 390 -17.18 21.88 16.66
CA ARG A 390 -18.52 22.07 17.27
C ARG A 390 -18.79 21.15 18.47
N SER A 391 -17.81 20.40 18.94
CA SER A 391 -17.82 19.65 20.21
C SER A 391 -16.69 20.18 21.11
#